data_addc15839e1a8af047f308d7a36a4020
#
_entry.id   addc15839e1a8af047f308d7a36a4020
#
_cell.length_a   1.000
_cell.length_b   1.000
_cell.length_c   1.000
_cell.angle_alpha   90.00
_cell.angle_beta   90.00
_cell.angle_gamma   90.00
#
_symmetry.space_group_name_H-M   'P 1'
#
loop_
_entity.id
_entity.type
_entity.pdbx_description
1 polymer ?
#
loop_
_entity_poly.entity_id
_entity_poly.type
_entity_poly.pdbx_seq_one_letter_code
_entity_poly.pdbx_strand_id
1 'polypeptide(L)'
;MTEFHHIPIMLGEVLELLAPERGGIFVDGTLGGGGHSEGILKRLTDGRLYGIDRDGEAIAAASERLKPFGDKFKAIRGNFFDMQSLLANEGVTGVEGILLDLGVSSYQLDTPERGFSYHEEAPLDMRMDDRANLSAYDVVNGYSHGELTRIIRDYGEERYAAKVASAIVREREREPINSTTKLADIIKYAIPAANRREGPHPARRTFQAIRIEVNGELAELDKAIRGAHDLLNPGGVMAVITFHSLEDRIVKQAFKAFEHPCTCDPKAPICTCGKKPTAEILTKKPIVPGVDELEYNPRSRSSKLRAIKKL
;
A
#
# COMPACT_ATOMS: atom_id res chain seq x y z
N MET A 1 -5.21 -26.84 9.82
CA MET A 1 -5.41 -25.61 9.06
C MET A 1 -5.58 -24.50 10.10
N THR A 2 -4.56 -23.68 10.31
CA THR A 2 -4.64 -22.54 11.21
C THR A 2 -5.59 -21.53 10.57
N GLU A 3 -6.71 -21.26 11.21
CA GLU A 3 -7.64 -20.19 10.83
C GLU A 3 -6.89 -18.85 10.85
N PHE A 4 -6.69 -18.28 9.69
CA PHE A 4 -6.00 -17.01 9.52
C PHE A 4 -6.95 -15.89 9.94
N HIS A 5 -6.94 -15.52 11.21
CA HIS A 5 -7.66 -14.34 11.70
C HIS A 5 -6.87 -13.06 11.38
N HIS A 6 -6.87 -12.68 10.10
CA HIS A 6 -6.44 -11.33 9.74
C HIS A 6 -7.50 -10.32 10.17
N ILE A 7 -7.17 -9.47 11.14
CA ILE A 7 -8.02 -8.35 11.57
C ILE A 7 -7.65 -7.14 10.70
N PRO A 8 -8.61 -6.62 9.90
CA PRO A 8 -8.38 -5.43 9.09
C PRO A 8 -8.04 -4.22 9.96
N ILE A 9 -7.05 -3.44 9.53
CA ILE A 9 -6.57 -2.27 10.27
C ILE A 9 -7.60 -1.15 10.18
N MET A 10 -7.94 -0.53 11.34
CA MET A 10 -8.90 0.58 11.44
C MET A 10 -10.22 0.31 10.71
N LEU A 11 -10.71 -0.93 10.80
CA LEU A 11 -11.94 -1.35 10.11
C LEU A 11 -13.15 -0.47 10.47
N GLY A 12 -13.30 -0.13 11.76
CA GLY A 12 -14.39 0.72 12.23
C GLY A 12 -14.38 2.08 11.55
N GLU A 13 -13.24 2.74 11.58
CA GLU A 13 -13.01 4.07 11.01
C GLU A 13 -13.19 4.07 9.48
N VAL A 14 -12.71 3.03 8.81
CA VAL A 14 -12.91 2.87 7.35
C VAL A 14 -14.40 2.76 7.04
N LEU A 15 -15.14 1.93 7.78
CA LEU A 15 -16.57 1.73 7.54
C LEU A 15 -17.41 2.98 7.88
N GLU A 16 -17.03 3.75 8.89
CA GLU A 16 -17.67 5.03 9.22
C GLU A 16 -17.45 6.07 8.11
N LEU A 17 -16.22 6.15 7.56
CA LEU A 17 -15.90 7.10 6.49
C LEU A 17 -16.58 6.74 5.17
N LEU A 18 -16.54 5.46 4.78
CA LEU A 18 -17.13 4.99 3.52
C LEU A 18 -18.65 4.95 3.57
N ALA A 19 -19.25 4.67 4.75
CA ALA A 19 -20.69 4.54 4.98
C ALA A 19 -21.41 3.64 3.96
N PRO A 20 -21.06 2.32 3.89
CA PRO A 20 -21.59 1.41 2.87
C PRO A 20 -23.12 1.22 2.93
N GLU A 21 -23.74 1.52 4.06
CA GLU A 21 -25.20 1.49 4.26
C GLU A 21 -25.97 2.43 3.34
N ARG A 22 -25.30 3.40 2.71
CA ARG A 22 -25.91 4.26 1.69
C ARG A 22 -26.21 3.52 0.38
N GLY A 23 -25.63 2.32 0.20
CA GLY A 23 -25.75 1.55 -1.03
C GLY A 23 -24.87 2.06 -2.17
N GLY A 24 -24.95 1.42 -3.32
CA GLY A 24 -24.20 1.77 -4.53
C GLY A 24 -22.99 0.89 -4.79
N ILE A 25 -22.02 1.38 -5.55
CA ILE A 25 -20.84 0.61 -5.97
C ILE A 25 -19.64 1.03 -5.14
N PHE A 26 -18.99 0.04 -4.52
CA PHE A 26 -17.77 0.22 -3.76
C PHE A 26 -16.61 -0.53 -4.41
N VAL A 27 -15.39 -0.04 -4.18
CA VAL A 27 -14.16 -0.66 -4.67
C VAL A 27 -13.16 -0.79 -3.52
N ASP A 28 -12.66 -2.00 -3.33
CA ASP A 28 -11.47 -2.27 -2.53
C ASP A 28 -10.31 -2.51 -3.51
N GLY A 29 -9.45 -1.52 -3.68
CA GLY A 29 -8.35 -1.56 -4.64
C GLY A 29 -7.16 -2.42 -4.19
N THR A 30 -7.21 -2.92 -2.95
CA THR A 30 -6.15 -3.69 -2.27
C THR A 30 -6.80 -4.82 -1.48
N LEU A 31 -7.50 -5.70 -2.20
CA LEU A 31 -8.40 -6.72 -1.65
C LEU A 31 -7.74 -7.59 -0.57
N GLY A 32 -6.47 -7.99 -0.79
CA GLY A 32 -5.76 -8.89 0.12
C GLY A 32 -6.59 -10.13 0.47
N GLY A 33 -6.68 -10.45 1.76
CA GLY A 33 -7.51 -11.55 2.26
C GLY A 33 -9.00 -11.21 2.41
N GLY A 34 -9.46 -10.07 1.92
CA GLY A 34 -10.87 -9.68 1.89
C GLY A 34 -11.46 -9.19 3.22
N GLY A 35 -10.62 -8.84 4.19
CA GLY A 35 -11.10 -8.45 5.53
C GLY A 35 -11.90 -7.15 5.55
N HIS A 36 -11.40 -6.09 4.94
CA HIS A 36 -12.13 -4.83 4.77
C HIS A 36 -13.36 -5.03 3.88
N SER A 37 -13.18 -5.75 2.77
CA SER A 37 -14.26 -6.11 1.84
C SER A 37 -15.43 -6.82 2.53
N GLU A 38 -15.14 -7.76 3.44
CA GLU A 38 -16.18 -8.42 4.25
C GLU A 38 -16.93 -7.43 5.14
N GLY A 39 -16.19 -6.52 5.78
CA GLY A 39 -16.79 -5.46 6.60
C GLY A 39 -17.70 -4.54 5.79
N ILE A 40 -17.27 -4.14 4.59
CA ILE A 40 -18.06 -3.33 3.67
C ILE A 40 -19.33 -4.10 3.25
N LEU A 41 -19.20 -5.36 2.81
CA LEU A 41 -20.32 -6.19 2.36
C LEU A 41 -21.37 -6.46 3.45
N LYS A 42 -20.94 -6.61 4.72
CA LYS A 42 -21.86 -6.77 5.87
C LYS A 42 -22.72 -5.55 6.12
N ARG A 43 -22.25 -4.33 5.77
CA ARG A 43 -23.01 -3.08 5.92
C ARG A 43 -23.72 -2.66 4.62
N LEU A 44 -23.30 -3.19 3.48
CA LEU A 44 -23.86 -2.83 2.18
C LEU A 44 -25.31 -3.31 2.04
N THR A 45 -26.25 -2.38 2.03
CA THR A 45 -27.68 -2.67 1.92
C THR A 45 -28.08 -3.07 0.51
N ASP A 46 -27.69 -2.25 -0.46
CA ASP A 46 -27.93 -2.45 -1.89
C ASP A 46 -26.70 -2.05 -2.69
N GLY A 47 -26.40 -2.76 -3.78
CA GLY A 47 -25.25 -2.48 -4.63
C GLY A 47 -24.24 -3.60 -4.71
N ARG A 48 -23.00 -3.26 -5.05
CA ARG A 48 -21.92 -4.22 -5.33
C ARG A 48 -20.57 -3.71 -4.85
N LEU A 49 -19.70 -4.65 -4.43
CA LEU A 49 -18.30 -4.42 -4.13
C LEU A 49 -17.41 -5.09 -5.18
N TYR A 50 -16.50 -4.33 -5.76
CA TYR A 50 -15.42 -4.85 -6.59
C TYR A 50 -14.14 -4.87 -5.78
N GLY A 51 -13.48 -6.04 -5.68
CA GLY A 51 -12.19 -6.19 -5.03
C GLY A 51 -11.08 -6.36 -6.06
N ILE A 52 -10.06 -5.53 -6.03
CA ILE A 52 -8.92 -5.59 -6.96
C ILE A 52 -7.68 -6.03 -6.19
N ASP A 53 -6.95 -7.01 -6.73
CA ASP A 53 -5.62 -7.36 -6.27
C ASP A 53 -4.78 -7.91 -7.42
N ARG A 54 -3.48 -7.68 -7.36
CA ARG A 54 -2.52 -8.24 -8.32
C ARG A 54 -2.06 -9.66 -7.94
N ASP A 55 -2.18 -9.99 -6.65
CA ASP A 55 -1.81 -11.28 -6.10
C ASP A 55 -2.91 -12.33 -6.34
N GLY A 56 -2.58 -13.38 -7.11
CA GLY A 56 -3.54 -14.45 -7.41
C GLY A 56 -3.95 -15.24 -6.18
N GLU A 57 -3.07 -15.41 -5.19
CA GLU A 57 -3.37 -16.11 -3.94
C GLU A 57 -4.32 -15.28 -3.06
N ALA A 58 -4.11 -13.97 -2.99
CA ALA A 58 -5.03 -13.05 -2.31
C ALA A 58 -6.44 -13.10 -2.92
N ILE A 59 -6.54 -13.05 -4.27
CA ILE A 59 -7.82 -13.19 -4.99
C ILE A 59 -8.52 -14.50 -4.63
N ALA A 60 -7.80 -15.62 -4.62
CA ALA A 60 -8.38 -16.93 -4.30
C ALA A 60 -8.90 -16.98 -2.85
N ALA A 61 -8.09 -16.53 -1.90
CA ALA A 61 -8.45 -16.49 -0.48
C ALA A 61 -9.66 -15.58 -0.22
N ALA A 62 -9.66 -14.37 -0.77
CA ALA A 62 -10.76 -13.43 -0.64
C ALA A 62 -12.05 -13.95 -1.30
N SER A 63 -11.94 -14.58 -2.48
CA SER A 63 -13.10 -15.14 -3.18
C SER A 63 -13.79 -16.25 -2.38
N GLU A 64 -13.02 -17.09 -1.71
CA GLU A 64 -13.60 -18.14 -0.82
C GLU A 64 -14.24 -17.50 0.43
N ARG A 65 -13.56 -16.55 1.07
CA ARG A 65 -14.08 -15.81 2.23
C ARG A 65 -15.38 -15.07 1.93
N LEU A 66 -15.46 -14.43 0.78
CA LEU A 66 -16.57 -13.56 0.40
C LEU A 66 -17.67 -14.27 -0.38
N LYS A 67 -17.52 -15.56 -0.64
CA LYS A 67 -18.51 -16.41 -1.32
C LYS A 67 -19.94 -16.32 -0.75
N PRO A 68 -20.15 -16.19 0.57
CA PRO A 68 -21.51 -16.04 1.13
C PRO A 68 -22.26 -14.80 0.64
N PHE A 69 -21.57 -13.77 0.12
CA PHE A 69 -22.21 -12.55 -0.37
C PHE A 69 -22.70 -12.64 -1.83
N GLY A 70 -22.40 -13.75 -2.52
CA GLY A 70 -22.90 -14.02 -3.86
C GLY A 70 -22.58 -12.90 -4.86
N ASP A 71 -23.59 -12.48 -5.63
CA ASP A 71 -23.44 -11.47 -6.68
C ASP A 71 -23.13 -10.05 -6.19
N LYS A 72 -23.17 -9.81 -4.88
CA LYS A 72 -22.77 -8.52 -4.31
C LYS A 72 -21.24 -8.29 -4.36
N PHE A 73 -20.47 -9.34 -4.60
CA PHE A 73 -19.00 -9.26 -4.66
C PHE A 73 -18.47 -9.77 -6.00
N LYS A 74 -17.45 -9.05 -6.52
CA LYS A 74 -16.67 -9.52 -7.67
C LYS A 74 -15.19 -9.20 -7.47
N ALA A 75 -14.34 -10.24 -7.54
CA ALA A 75 -12.90 -10.07 -7.55
C ALA A 75 -12.37 -9.82 -8.97
N ILE A 76 -11.40 -8.93 -9.11
CA ILE A 76 -10.73 -8.59 -10.37
C ILE A 76 -9.23 -8.71 -10.15
N ARG A 77 -8.54 -9.57 -10.90
CA ARG A 77 -7.08 -9.66 -10.83
C ARG A 77 -6.45 -8.55 -11.66
N GLY A 78 -5.79 -7.61 -10.99
CA GLY A 78 -5.12 -6.48 -11.61
C GLY A 78 -4.47 -5.56 -10.59
N ASN A 79 -3.80 -4.53 -11.06
CA ASN A 79 -3.24 -3.49 -10.21
C ASN A 79 -4.26 -2.36 -10.06
N PHE A 80 -4.47 -1.85 -8.86
CA PHE A 80 -5.34 -0.69 -8.64
C PHE A 80 -4.86 0.58 -9.39
N PHE A 81 -3.62 0.61 -9.85
CA PHE A 81 -3.14 1.65 -10.76
C PHE A 81 -3.97 1.71 -12.06
N ASP A 82 -4.52 0.58 -12.47
CA ASP A 82 -5.36 0.43 -13.66
C ASP A 82 -6.87 0.39 -13.33
N MET A 83 -7.26 0.82 -12.12
CA MET A 83 -8.63 0.71 -11.60
C MET A 83 -9.70 1.21 -12.59
N GLN A 84 -9.46 2.35 -13.24
CA GLN A 84 -10.41 2.93 -14.19
C GLN A 84 -10.69 1.97 -15.35
N SER A 85 -9.65 1.40 -15.96
CA SER A 85 -9.81 0.48 -17.10
C SER A 85 -10.40 -0.87 -16.68
N LEU A 86 -9.99 -1.37 -15.49
CA LEU A 86 -10.53 -2.62 -14.94
C LEU A 86 -12.03 -2.50 -14.68
N LEU A 87 -12.49 -1.42 -14.09
CA LEU A 87 -13.90 -1.17 -13.80
C LEU A 87 -14.71 -0.84 -15.07
N ALA A 88 -14.13 -0.12 -16.03
CA ALA A 88 -14.75 0.14 -17.32
C ALA A 88 -15.08 -1.16 -18.08
N ASN A 89 -14.22 -2.18 -18.00
CA ASN A 89 -14.48 -3.50 -18.58
C ASN A 89 -15.66 -4.24 -17.90
N GLU A 90 -16.01 -3.84 -16.67
CA GLU A 90 -17.16 -4.32 -15.93
C GLU A 90 -18.43 -3.44 -16.14
N GLY A 91 -18.32 -2.41 -16.99
CA GLY A 91 -19.41 -1.45 -17.24
C GLY A 91 -19.60 -0.43 -16.12
N VAL A 92 -18.64 -0.29 -15.21
CA VAL A 92 -18.68 0.65 -14.08
C VAL A 92 -17.97 1.95 -14.46
N THR A 93 -18.70 3.06 -14.39
CA THR A 93 -18.20 4.40 -14.74
C THR A 93 -18.15 5.36 -13.56
N GLY A 94 -18.71 4.98 -12.42
CA GLY A 94 -18.72 5.77 -11.20
C GLY A 94 -18.97 4.93 -9.97
N VAL A 95 -18.43 5.34 -8.80
CA VAL A 95 -18.50 4.59 -7.55
C VAL A 95 -18.76 5.50 -6.36
N GLU A 96 -19.39 4.99 -5.31
CA GLU A 96 -19.71 5.70 -4.06
C GLU A 96 -18.60 5.64 -3.04
N GLY A 97 -17.74 4.61 -3.13
CA GLY A 97 -16.63 4.49 -2.18
C GLY A 97 -15.44 3.72 -2.74
N ILE A 98 -14.25 4.17 -2.38
CA ILE A 98 -12.98 3.52 -2.72
C ILE A 98 -12.15 3.35 -1.46
N LEU A 99 -11.66 2.14 -1.23
CA LEU A 99 -10.65 1.83 -0.22
C LEU A 99 -9.34 1.48 -0.92
N LEU A 100 -8.25 2.05 -0.42
CA LEU A 100 -6.88 1.64 -0.73
C LEU A 100 -6.16 1.36 0.60
N ASP A 101 -5.86 0.10 0.90
CA ASP A 101 -5.02 -0.31 2.03
C ASP A 101 -3.62 -0.66 1.49
N LEU A 102 -2.74 0.37 1.44
CA LEU A 102 -1.47 0.27 0.75
C LEU A 102 -0.48 -0.65 1.47
N GLY A 103 0.51 -1.15 0.74
CA GLY A 103 1.58 -2.00 1.27
C GLY A 103 1.35 -3.49 1.08
N VAL A 104 1.91 -4.29 1.98
CA VAL A 104 1.87 -5.77 1.90
C VAL A 104 0.72 -6.34 2.69
N SER A 105 0.09 -7.38 2.16
CA SER A 105 -0.92 -8.12 2.91
C SER A 105 -0.27 -8.95 4.03
N SER A 106 -1.04 -9.23 5.09
CA SER A 106 -0.55 -10.13 6.15
C SER A 106 -0.22 -11.51 5.61
N TYR A 107 -0.96 -12.00 4.61
CA TYR A 107 -0.68 -13.26 3.96
C TYR A 107 0.74 -13.28 3.35
N GLN A 108 1.13 -12.21 2.65
CA GLN A 108 2.47 -12.07 2.08
C GLN A 108 3.58 -12.02 3.14
N LEU A 109 3.31 -11.39 4.30
CA LEU A 109 4.25 -11.33 5.41
C LEU A 109 4.37 -12.67 6.17
N ASP A 110 3.27 -13.43 6.25
CA ASP A 110 3.18 -14.68 7.02
C ASP A 110 3.49 -15.92 6.17
N THR A 111 3.77 -15.73 4.87
CA THR A 111 4.22 -16.78 3.95
C THR A 111 5.72 -16.59 3.69
N PRO A 112 6.60 -17.35 4.39
CA PRO A 112 8.05 -17.14 4.32
C PRO A 112 8.59 -17.21 2.89
N GLU A 113 8.08 -18.12 2.07
CA GLU A 113 8.51 -18.36 0.69
C GLU A 113 8.33 -17.12 -0.23
N ARG A 114 7.46 -16.17 0.17
CA ARG A 114 7.28 -14.89 -0.54
C ARG A 114 8.41 -13.89 -0.30
N GLY A 115 9.28 -14.13 0.69
CA GLY A 115 10.50 -13.34 0.95
C GLY A 115 10.30 -11.91 1.48
N PHE A 116 9.12 -11.54 1.97
CA PHE A 116 8.85 -10.21 2.53
C PHE A 116 9.41 -10.02 3.93
N SER A 117 9.58 -11.10 4.68
CA SER A 117 10.09 -11.09 6.05
C SER A 117 11.61 -11.29 6.07
N TYR A 118 12.28 -10.63 7.01
CA TYR A 118 13.71 -10.84 7.31
C TYR A 118 13.94 -11.66 8.59
N HIS A 119 12.87 -12.22 9.16
CA HIS A 119 12.95 -13.00 10.40
C HIS A 119 13.17 -14.49 10.15
N GLU A 120 12.79 -14.98 8.99
CA GLU A 120 12.88 -16.38 8.59
C GLU A 120 13.70 -16.50 7.31
N GLU A 121 14.37 -17.64 7.16
CA GLU A 121 15.14 -17.91 5.95
C GLU A 121 14.20 -18.25 4.80
N ALA A 122 14.29 -17.47 3.73
CA ALA A 122 13.43 -17.58 2.57
C ALA A 122 14.13 -17.04 1.32
N PRO A 123 13.66 -17.40 0.10
CA PRO A 123 14.14 -16.82 -1.14
C PRO A 123 13.94 -15.30 -1.16
N LEU A 124 14.81 -14.59 -1.87
CA LEU A 124 14.68 -13.15 -2.11
C LEU A 124 13.71 -12.89 -3.28
N ASP A 125 12.40 -13.05 -3.03
CA ASP A 125 11.37 -12.84 -4.05
C ASP A 125 10.75 -11.43 -3.94
N MET A 126 9.96 -11.15 -2.93
CA MET A 126 9.23 -9.91 -2.64
C MET A 126 8.26 -9.43 -3.73
N ARG A 127 7.95 -10.25 -4.75
CA ARG A 127 6.94 -9.89 -5.75
C ARG A 127 5.54 -10.04 -5.17
N MET A 128 4.72 -9.01 -5.29
CA MET A 128 3.29 -9.08 -4.97
C MET A 128 2.51 -9.75 -6.12
N ASP A 129 2.88 -9.50 -7.37
CA ASP A 129 2.39 -10.21 -8.55
C ASP A 129 3.41 -11.28 -8.95
N ASP A 130 3.04 -12.55 -8.88
CA ASP A 130 3.88 -13.70 -9.25
C ASP A 130 4.28 -13.72 -10.74
N ARG A 131 3.54 -12.98 -11.59
CA ARG A 131 3.82 -12.81 -13.02
C ARG A 131 4.88 -11.75 -13.31
N ALA A 132 5.25 -10.92 -12.32
CA ALA A 132 6.27 -9.88 -12.50
C ALA A 132 7.65 -10.50 -12.73
N ASN A 133 8.46 -9.86 -13.56
CA ASN A 133 9.81 -10.36 -13.90
C ASN A 133 10.85 -9.98 -12.84
N LEU A 134 10.72 -8.79 -12.22
CA LEU A 134 11.72 -8.27 -11.29
C LEU A 134 11.45 -8.82 -9.88
N SER A 135 12.43 -9.51 -9.31
CA SER A 135 12.41 -10.00 -7.93
C SER A 135 13.41 -9.26 -7.04
N ALA A 136 13.33 -9.46 -5.72
CA ALA A 136 14.33 -8.94 -4.80
C ALA A 136 15.72 -9.53 -5.06
N TYR A 137 15.80 -10.77 -5.55
CA TYR A 137 17.06 -11.38 -5.97
C TYR A 137 17.72 -10.59 -7.11
N ASP A 138 16.94 -10.19 -8.12
CA ASP A 138 17.44 -9.44 -9.27
C ASP A 138 17.93 -8.05 -8.84
N VAL A 139 17.20 -7.37 -7.95
CA VAL A 139 17.61 -6.08 -7.39
C VAL A 139 18.92 -6.21 -6.62
N VAL A 140 18.99 -7.18 -5.69
CA VAL A 140 20.15 -7.35 -4.80
C VAL A 140 21.39 -7.79 -5.56
N ASN A 141 21.25 -8.72 -6.52
CA ASN A 141 22.38 -9.29 -7.23
C ASN A 141 22.69 -8.58 -8.56
N GLY A 142 21.74 -7.88 -9.17
CA GLY A 142 21.89 -7.26 -10.49
C GLY A 142 22.16 -5.75 -10.48
N TYR A 143 21.56 -5.01 -9.54
CA TYR A 143 21.65 -3.54 -9.54
C TYR A 143 23.08 -3.07 -9.25
N SER A 144 23.50 -1.97 -9.89
CA SER A 144 24.77 -1.31 -9.60
C SER A 144 24.79 -0.73 -8.16
N HIS A 145 25.98 -0.45 -7.66
CA HIS A 145 26.15 0.24 -6.37
C HIS A 145 25.36 1.57 -6.31
N GLY A 146 25.32 2.32 -7.43
CA GLY A 146 24.60 3.59 -7.51
C GLY A 146 23.09 3.40 -7.39
N GLU A 147 22.54 2.42 -8.13
CA GLU A 147 21.09 2.10 -8.07
C GLU A 147 20.69 1.59 -6.69
N LEU A 148 21.44 0.68 -6.09
CA LEU A 148 21.20 0.22 -4.71
C LEU A 148 21.24 1.39 -3.72
N THR A 149 22.25 2.28 -3.82
CA THR A 149 22.34 3.46 -2.96
C THR A 149 21.13 4.36 -3.12
N ARG A 150 20.66 4.59 -4.36
CA ARG A 150 19.48 5.40 -4.67
C ARG A 150 18.24 4.83 -4.01
N ILE A 151 17.90 3.56 -4.27
CA ILE A 151 16.67 2.98 -3.73
C ILE A 151 16.69 2.90 -2.21
N ILE A 152 17.81 2.51 -1.60
CA ILE A 152 17.94 2.39 -0.14
C ILE A 152 17.83 3.77 0.52
N ARG A 153 18.34 4.84 -0.09
CA ARG A 153 18.21 6.20 0.41
C ARG A 153 16.80 6.76 0.18
N ASP A 154 16.28 6.64 -1.03
CA ASP A 154 15.07 7.35 -1.45
C ASP A 154 13.79 6.60 -1.01
N TYR A 155 13.77 5.26 -1.04
CA TYR A 155 12.63 4.43 -0.64
C TYR A 155 12.73 3.89 0.79
N GLY A 156 13.95 3.67 1.28
CA GLY A 156 14.19 3.24 2.65
C GLY A 156 14.35 4.39 3.64
N GLU A 157 14.57 5.61 3.16
CA GLU A 157 14.98 6.75 4.00
C GLU A 157 16.16 6.35 4.93
N GLU A 158 17.08 5.48 4.41
CA GLU A 158 18.18 4.90 5.19
C GLU A 158 19.41 5.81 5.13
N ARG A 159 19.83 6.29 6.28
CA ARG A 159 20.98 7.18 6.44
C ARG A 159 22.29 6.55 5.95
N TYR A 160 22.42 5.23 6.11
CA TYR A 160 23.64 4.47 5.77
C TYR A 160 23.55 3.80 4.39
N ALA A 161 22.70 4.29 3.49
CA ALA A 161 22.41 3.69 2.19
C ALA A 161 23.67 3.29 1.40
N ALA A 162 24.65 4.20 1.26
CA ALA A 162 25.91 3.89 0.54
C ALA A 162 26.73 2.78 1.19
N LYS A 163 26.77 2.72 2.55
CA LYS A 163 27.50 1.65 3.25
C LYS A 163 26.79 0.29 3.06
N VAL A 164 25.45 0.28 3.13
CA VAL A 164 24.65 -0.93 2.90
C VAL A 164 24.84 -1.41 1.47
N ALA A 165 24.74 -0.52 0.47
CA ALA A 165 24.97 -0.84 -0.94
C ALA A 165 26.38 -1.41 -1.17
N SER A 166 27.42 -0.80 -0.59
CA SER A 166 28.81 -1.30 -0.66
C SER A 166 28.96 -2.68 -0.04
N ALA A 167 28.28 -2.97 1.06
CA ALA A 167 28.31 -4.28 1.69
C ALA A 167 27.62 -5.33 0.83
N ILE A 168 26.45 -5.02 0.26
CA ILE A 168 25.73 -5.92 -0.65
C ILE A 168 26.61 -6.25 -1.87
N VAL A 169 27.18 -5.23 -2.55
CA VAL A 169 28.01 -5.44 -3.73
C VAL A 169 29.21 -6.31 -3.42
N ARG A 170 29.95 -6.03 -2.32
CA ARG A 170 31.11 -6.81 -1.89
C ARG A 170 30.75 -8.28 -1.60
N GLU A 171 29.65 -8.54 -0.94
CA GLU A 171 29.29 -9.91 -0.57
C GLU A 171 28.80 -10.72 -1.77
N ARG A 172 28.01 -10.11 -2.69
CA ARG A 172 27.55 -10.81 -3.89
C ARG A 172 28.67 -11.11 -4.90
N GLU A 173 29.78 -10.34 -4.89
CA GLU A 173 30.97 -10.64 -5.69
C GLU A 173 31.66 -11.94 -5.26
N ARG A 174 31.47 -12.38 -4.01
CA ARG A 174 31.98 -13.66 -3.48
C ARG A 174 31.03 -14.81 -3.80
N GLU A 175 29.75 -14.58 -3.53
CA GLU A 175 28.68 -15.55 -3.70
C GLU A 175 27.34 -14.83 -3.81
N PRO A 176 26.45 -15.18 -4.75
CA PRO A 176 25.12 -14.59 -4.84
C PRO A 176 24.37 -14.60 -3.50
N ILE A 177 23.70 -13.51 -3.21
CA ILE A 177 22.86 -13.38 -2.02
C ILE A 177 21.48 -13.95 -2.37
N ASN A 178 21.10 -15.09 -1.82
CA ASN A 178 19.92 -15.86 -2.22
C ASN A 178 18.87 -16.00 -1.10
N SER A 179 19.17 -15.56 0.13
CA SER A 179 18.19 -15.64 1.22
C SER A 179 17.99 -14.33 1.97
N THR A 180 16.80 -14.19 2.53
CA THR A 180 16.37 -13.02 3.33
C THR A 180 17.25 -12.81 4.55
N THR A 181 17.57 -13.89 5.27
CA THR A 181 18.41 -13.81 6.49
C THR A 181 19.85 -13.43 6.15
N LYS A 182 20.45 -13.98 5.07
CA LYS A 182 21.78 -13.57 4.61
C LYS A 182 21.82 -12.08 4.27
N LEU A 183 20.82 -11.59 3.52
CA LEU A 183 20.70 -10.16 3.21
C LEU A 183 20.54 -9.32 4.49
N ALA A 184 19.68 -9.74 5.43
CA ALA A 184 19.44 -9.01 6.68
C ALA A 184 20.71 -8.89 7.52
N ASP A 185 21.54 -9.93 7.61
CA ASP A 185 22.81 -9.92 8.32
C ASP A 185 23.82 -8.98 7.64
N ILE A 186 23.94 -9.01 6.31
CA ILE A 186 24.80 -8.09 5.54
C ILE A 186 24.44 -6.64 5.88
N ILE A 187 23.14 -6.30 5.84
CA ILE A 187 22.63 -4.96 6.14
C ILE A 187 22.97 -4.59 7.59
N LYS A 188 22.65 -5.48 8.52
CA LYS A 188 22.90 -5.28 9.96
C LYS A 188 24.36 -4.97 10.24
N TYR A 189 25.30 -5.68 9.64
CA TYR A 189 26.73 -5.46 9.86
C TYR A 189 27.28 -4.24 9.11
N ALA A 190 26.63 -3.77 8.06
CA ALA A 190 26.99 -2.53 7.37
C ALA A 190 26.65 -1.26 8.19
N ILE A 191 25.63 -1.33 9.05
CA ILE A 191 25.21 -0.23 9.91
C ILE A 191 26.09 -0.19 11.17
N PRO A 192 26.58 0.99 11.62
CA PRO A 192 27.41 1.11 12.82
C PRO A 192 26.75 0.54 14.08
N ALA A 193 27.53 -0.12 14.93
CA ALA A 193 27.02 -0.82 16.12
C ALA A 193 26.20 0.07 17.06
N ALA A 194 26.56 1.34 17.23
CA ALA A 194 25.81 2.30 18.03
C ALA A 194 24.39 2.54 17.53
N ASN A 195 24.16 2.38 16.21
CA ASN A 195 22.86 2.62 15.57
C ASN A 195 22.04 1.34 15.34
N ARG A 196 22.53 0.18 15.82
CA ARG A 196 21.85 -1.12 15.73
C ARG A 196 21.13 -1.54 17.01
N ARG A 197 21.50 -0.92 18.15
CA ARG A 197 21.11 -1.39 19.49
C ARG A 197 19.74 -0.91 19.92
N GLU A 198 19.26 0.19 19.37
CA GLU A 198 17.99 0.80 19.75
C GLU A 198 17.08 0.96 18.55
N GLY A 199 15.80 0.68 18.73
CA GLY A 199 14.77 0.86 17.70
C GLY A 199 14.45 -0.38 16.85
N PRO A 200 13.80 -0.20 15.69
CA PRO A 200 13.45 -1.29 14.78
C PRO A 200 14.68 -2.01 14.22
N HIS A 201 14.45 -3.26 13.75
CA HIS A 201 15.52 -4.05 13.15
C HIS A 201 16.24 -3.30 12.02
N PRO A 202 17.59 -3.29 11.96
CA PRO A 202 18.36 -2.50 10.98
C PRO A 202 18.02 -2.78 9.52
N ALA A 203 17.62 -4.01 9.19
CA ALA A 203 17.25 -4.39 7.83
C ALA A 203 15.90 -3.81 7.36
N ARG A 204 15.02 -3.36 8.27
CA ARG A 204 13.64 -2.94 7.96
C ARG A 204 13.57 -1.94 6.81
N ARG A 205 14.39 -0.89 6.85
CA ARG A 205 14.38 0.18 5.84
C ARG A 205 14.86 -0.28 4.47
N THR A 206 15.89 -1.13 4.46
CA THR A 206 16.42 -1.66 3.20
C THR A 206 15.45 -2.68 2.59
N PHE A 207 14.81 -3.53 3.39
CA PHE A 207 13.75 -4.43 2.90
C PHE A 207 12.57 -3.65 2.34
N GLN A 208 12.12 -2.61 3.02
CA GLN A 208 11.10 -1.69 2.49
C GLN A 208 11.54 -1.09 1.14
N ALA A 209 12.78 -0.64 1.02
CA ALA A 209 13.29 -0.04 -0.22
C ALA A 209 13.29 -1.01 -1.39
N ILE A 210 13.77 -2.25 -1.17
CA ILE A 210 13.79 -3.31 -2.18
C ILE A 210 12.36 -3.68 -2.57
N ARG A 211 11.45 -3.84 -1.60
CA ARG A 211 10.04 -4.13 -1.83
C ARG A 211 9.36 -3.07 -2.71
N ILE A 212 9.56 -1.81 -2.39
CA ILE A 212 9.02 -0.68 -3.15
C ILE A 212 9.54 -0.70 -4.60
N GLU A 213 10.83 -0.97 -4.80
CA GLU A 213 11.44 -1.06 -6.14
C GLU A 213 10.87 -2.25 -6.93
N VAL A 214 10.85 -3.44 -6.35
CA VAL A 214 10.34 -4.68 -6.98
C VAL A 214 8.89 -4.51 -7.44
N ASN A 215 8.06 -3.87 -6.62
CA ASN A 215 6.63 -3.77 -6.86
C ASN A 215 6.17 -2.46 -7.49
N GLY A 216 7.09 -1.50 -7.68
CA GLY A 216 6.76 -0.19 -8.24
C GLY A 216 5.75 0.61 -7.40
N GLU A 217 5.72 0.40 -6.07
CA GLU A 217 4.63 0.85 -5.18
C GLU A 217 4.39 2.36 -5.22
N LEU A 218 5.42 3.17 -5.45
CA LEU A 218 5.32 4.63 -5.46
C LEU A 218 5.28 5.25 -6.86
N ALA A 219 5.72 4.51 -7.88
CA ALA A 219 5.97 5.06 -9.21
C ALA A 219 4.73 5.72 -9.85
N GLU A 220 3.56 5.13 -9.68
CA GLU A 220 2.29 5.60 -10.25
C GLU A 220 1.23 5.95 -9.20
N LEU A 221 1.60 5.98 -7.91
CA LEU A 221 0.64 6.15 -6.82
C LEU A 221 -0.15 7.47 -6.92
N ASP A 222 0.51 8.58 -7.23
CA ASP A 222 -0.19 9.89 -7.41
C ASP A 222 -1.20 9.82 -8.57
N LYS A 223 -0.81 9.21 -9.69
CA LYS A 223 -1.68 9.03 -10.86
C LYS A 223 -2.87 8.11 -10.53
N ALA A 224 -2.62 7.03 -9.80
CA ALA A 224 -3.67 6.10 -9.38
C ALA A 224 -4.68 6.77 -8.44
N ILE A 225 -4.22 7.57 -7.49
CA ILE A 225 -5.10 8.34 -6.59
C ILE A 225 -5.95 9.34 -7.39
N ARG A 226 -5.38 10.01 -8.40
CA ARG A 226 -6.14 10.91 -9.28
C ARG A 226 -7.18 10.17 -10.10
N GLY A 227 -6.80 9.03 -10.69
CA GLY A 227 -7.73 8.17 -11.41
C GLY A 227 -8.86 7.64 -10.53
N ALA A 228 -8.54 7.23 -9.30
CA ALA A 228 -9.53 6.82 -8.31
C ALA A 228 -10.49 7.97 -7.93
N HIS A 229 -9.95 9.19 -7.74
CA HIS A 229 -10.77 10.38 -7.50
C HIS A 229 -11.74 10.66 -8.67
N ASP A 230 -11.28 10.49 -9.91
CA ASP A 230 -12.12 10.75 -11.08
C ASP A 230 -13.28 9.76 -11.19
N LEU A 231 -13.11 8.52 -10.73
CA LEU A 231 -14.16 7.50 -10.65
C LEU A 231 -15.22 7.75 -9.58
N LEU A 232 -14.92 8.53 -8.54
CA LEU A 232 -15.92 8.81 -7.50
C LEU A 232 -17.09 9.58 -8.08
N ASN A 233 -18.31 9.20 -7.73
CA ASN A 233 -19.50 10.01 -7.92
C ASN A 233 -19.48 11.23 -6.96
N PRO A 234 -20.19 12.34 -7.27
CA PRO A 234 -20.36 13.42 -6.32
C PRO A 234 -20.90 12.90 -4.98
N GLY A 235 -20.24 13.29 -3.88
CA GLY A 235 -20.55 12.76 -2.55
C GLY A 235 -19.86 11.43 -2.19
N GLY A 236 -19.21 10.77 -3.17
CA GLY A 236 -18.43 9.56 -2.96
C GLY A 236 -17.17 9.80 -2.14
N VAL A 237 -16.71 8.77 -1.43
CA VAL A 237 -15.59 8.86 -0.47
C VAL A 237 -14.45 7.94 -0.89
N MET A 238 -13.23 8.45 -0.86
CA MET A 238 -12.01 7.63 -0.94
C MET A 238 -11.31 7.63 0.40
N ALA A 239 -11.05 6.43 0.93
CA ALA A 239 -10.27 6.17 2.13
C ALA A 239 -8.95 5.48 1.75
N VAL A 240 -7.83 5.97 2.26
CA VAL A 240 -6.49 5.43 1.99
C VAL A 240 -5.74 5.20 3.29
N ILE A 241 -5.30 3.96 3.51
CA ILE A 241 -4.41 3.57 4.60
C ILE A 241 -2.99 3.49 4.05
N THR A 242 -2.03 4.08 4.76
CA THR A 242 -0.62 4.11 4.41
C THR A 242 0.23 3.60 5.57
N PHE A 243 1.38 2.97 5.31
CA PHE A 243 2.23 2.35 6.32
C PHE A 243 3.61 3.01 6.47
N HIS A 244 3.98 3.86 5.54
CA HIS A 244 5.24 4.61 5.63
C HIS A 244 5.10 6.06 5.13
N SER A 245 6.13 6.86 5.46
CA SER A 245 6.18 8.31 5.23
C SER A 245 6.02 8.72 3.76
N LEU A 246 6.54 7.92 2.83
CA LEU A 246 6.53 8.24 1.40
C LEU A 246 5.11 8.11 0.82
N GLU A 247 4.39 7.02 1.14
CA GLU A 247 2.98 6.87 0.76
C GLU A 247 2.14 8.00 1.34
N ASP A 248 2.23 8.23 2.67
CA ASP A 248 1.45 9.27 3.35
C ASP A 248 1.70 10.66 2.76
N ARG A 249 2.93 10.93 2.33
CA ARG A 249 3.30 12.20 1.67
C ARG A 249 2.60 12.36 0.32
N ILE A 250 2.61 11.32 -0.52
CA ILE A 250 1.96 11.32 -1.84
C ILE A 250 0.45 11.50 -1.68
N VAL A 251 -0.20 10.68 -0.85
CA VAL A 251 -1.64 10.75 -0.58
C VAL A 251 -2.03 12.13 -0.07
N LYS A 252 -1.30 12.65 0.94
CA LYS A 252 -1.55 13.99 1.49
C LYS A 252 -1.43 15.08 0.44
N GLN A 253 -0.44 15.01 -0.44
CA GLN A 253 -0.23 16.00 -1.49
C GLN A 253 -1.33 15.95 -2.55
N ALA A 254 -1.73 14.73 -2.98
CA ALA A 254 -2.83 14.55 -3.92
C ALA A 254 -4.16 15.10 -3.35
N PHE A 255 -4.50 14.74 -2.11
CA PHE A 255 -5.72 15.21 -1.45
C PHE A 255 -5.74 16.74 -1.28
N LYS A 256 -4.59 17.32 -0.89
CA LYS A 256 -4.45 18.79 -0.82
C LYS A 256 -4.65 19.45 -2.18
N ALA A 257 -4.19 18.83 -3.27
CA ALA A 257 -4.37 19.36 -4.61
C ALA A 257 -5.83 19.31 -5.08
N PHE A 258 -6.62 18.36 -4.61
CA PHE A 258 -8.08 18.31 -4.88
C PHE A 258 -8.85 19.39 -4.11
N GLU A 259 -8.51 19.60 -2.83
CA GLU A 259 -9.16 20.62 -2.00
C GLU A 259 -8.68 22.03 -2.33
N HIS A 260 -7.40 22.20 -2.68
CA HIS A 260 -6.78 23.48 -2.99
C HIS A 260 -6.06 23.44 -4.34
N PRO A 261 -6.80 23.35 -5.46
CA PRO A 261 -6.20 23.17 -6.80
C PRO A 261 -5.55 24.45 -7.36
N CYS A 262 -5.59 25.55 -6.65
CA CYS A 262 -5.03 26.83 -7.10
C CYS A 262 -3.52 26.71 -7.34
N THR A 263 -3.07 27.17 -8.52
CA THR A 263 -1.66 27.19 -8.94
C THR A 263 -1.10 28.62 -9.11
N CYS A 264 -1.83 29.66 -8.68
CA CYS A 264 -1.37 31.04 -8.67
C CYS A 264 -0.25 31.22 -7.65
N ASP A 265 0.56 32.27 -7.86
CA ASP A 265 1.51 32.68 -6.83
C ASP A 265 0.75 32.98 -5.52
N PRO A 266 1.15 32.41 -4.39
CA PRO A 266 0.52 32.67 -3.09
C PRO A 266 0.49 34.14 -2.68
N LYS A 267 1.38 34.97 -3.28
CA LYS A 267 1.44 36.42 -3.05
C LYS A 267 0.58 37.23 -4.03
N ALA A 268 -0.04 36.57 -5.02
CA ALA A 268 -0.91 37.28 -5.97
C ALA A 268 -2.16 37.78 -5.25
N PRO A 269 -2.53 39.08 -5.47
CA PRO A 269 -3.67 39.68 -4.79
C PRO A 269 -5.02 39.07 -5.20
N ILE A 270 -5.09 38.44 -6.39
CA ILE A 270 -6.31 37.84 -6.94
C ILE A 270 -5.96 36.52 -7.62
N CYS A 271 -6.77 35.49 -7.36
CA CYS A 271 -6.64 34.23 -8.06
C CYS A 271 -7.16 34.33 -9.50
N THR A 272 -6.31 34.01 -10.47
CA THR A 272 -6.62 34.08 -11.92
C THR A 272 -6.75 32.67 -12.57
N CYS A 273 -6.43 31.59 -11.88
CA CYS A 273 -6.43 30.25 -12.48
C CYS A 273 -7.84 29.65 -12.65
N GLY A 274 -8.86 30.17 -11.97
CA GLY A 274 -10.25 29.73 -12.06
C GLY A 274 -10.50 28.30 -11.54
N LYS A 275 -9.48 27.61 -11.00
CA LYS A 275 -9.61 26.24 -10.50
C LYS A 275 -10.45 26.21 -9.23
N LYS A 276 -11.40 25.27 -9.17
CA LYS A 276 -12.28 25.06 -8.02
C LYS A 276 -11.90 23.78 -7.29
N PRO A 277 -12.11 23.70 -5.97
CA PRO A 277 -12.02 22.45 -5.23
C PRO A 277 -12.86 21.34 -5.88
N THR A 278 -12.32 20.15 -5.94
CA THR A 278 -13.01 18.95 -6.45
C THR A 278 -13.27 17.91 -5.37
N ALA A 279 -12.66 18.11 -4.19
CA ALA A 279 -12.92 17.28 -3.02
C ALA A 279 -12.79 18.11 -1.73
N GLU A 280 -13.40 17.59 -0.67
CA GLU A 280 -13.27 18.02 0.72
C GLU A 280 -12.43 17.00 1.48
N ILE A 281 -11.41 17.43 2.23
CA ILE A 281 -10.61 16.57 3.11
C ILE A 281 -11.41 16.27 4.38
N LEU A 282 -11.82 15.02 4.56
CA LEU A 282 -12.54 14.57 5.76
C LEU A 282 -11.59 14.42 6.96
N THR A 283 -10.33 14.07 6.71
CA THR A 283 -9.31 13.85 7.75
C THR A 283 -8.21 14.90 7.69
N LYS A 284 -8.39 16.06 8.33
CA LYS A 284 -7.35 17.13 8.38
C LYS A 284 -6.02 16.64 8.97
N LYS A 285 -6.10 15.79 10.01
CA LYS A 285 -4.98 14.98 10.52
C LYS A 285 -5.27 13.53 10.16
N PRO A 286 -4.26 12.68 9.90
CA PRO A 286 -4.51 11.27 9.67
C PRO A 286 -5.11 10.64 10.92
N ILE A 287 -6.07 9.75 10.75
CA ILE A 287 -6.51 8.86 11.82
C ILE A 287 -5.41 7.82 12.01
N VAL A 288 -5.10 7.49 13.25
CA VAL A 288 -4.10 6.47 13.62
C VAL A 288 -4.77 5.42 14.49
N PRO A 289 -4.27 4.18 14.52
CA PRO A 289 -4.84 3.11 15.33
C PRO A 289 -4.95 3.49 16.81
N GLY A 290 -6.07 3.12 17.41
CA GLY A 290 -6.27 3.28 18.85
C GLY A 290 -5.36 2.38 19.69
N VAL A 291 -5.27 2.66 21.00
CA VAL A 291 -4.43 1.87 21.92
C VAL A 291 -4.85 0.40 21.91
N ASP A 292 -6.14 0.13 21.95
CA ASP A 292 -6.68 -1.23 21.95
C ASP A 292 -6.27 -1.99 20.67
N GLU A 293 -6.33 -1.33 19.50
CA GLU A 293 -5.91 -1.95 18.25
C GLU A 293 -4.41 -2.28 18.24
N LEU A 294 -3.58 -1.41 18.81
CA LEU A 294 -2.13 -1.64 18.90
C LEU A 294 -1.77 -2.86 19.76
N GLU A 295 -2.60 -3.22 20.72
CA GLU A 295 -2.38 -4.38 21.58
C GLU A 295 -2.62 -5.70 20.84
N TYR A 296 -3.72 -5.81 20.07
CA TYR A 296 -4.02 -7.04 19.34
C TYR A 296 -3.49 -7.08 17.90
N ASN A 297 -3.17 -5.91 17.31
CA ASN A 297 -2.63 -5.80 15.96
C ASN A 297 -1.41 -4.88 15.90
N PRO A 298 -0.22 -5.32 16.38
CA PRO A 298 1.00 -4.50 16.38
C PRO A 298 1.45 -4.03 15.00
N ARG A 299 1.00 -4.68 13.92
CA ARG A 299 1.30 -4.30 12.53
C ARG A 299 0.67 -2.98 12.14
N SER A 300 -0.42 -2.58 12.80
CA SER A 300 -1.10 -1.29 12.57
C SER A 300 -0.29 -0.08 13.04
N ARG A 301 0.75 -0.26 13.88
CA ARG A 301 1.49 0.84 14.56
C ARG A 301 1.90 2.00 13.66
N SER A 302 2.25 1.74 12.42
CA SER A 302 2.73 2.77 11.48
C SER A 302 1.65 3.27 10.54
N SER A 303 0.43 2.71 10.60
CA SER A 303 -0.64 3.03 9.68
C SER A 303 -1.24 4.40 9.93
N LYS A 304 -1.70 5.02 8.84
CA LYS A 304 -2.38 6.32 8.83
C LYS A 304 -3.50 6.26 7.83
N LEU A 305 -4.71 6.53 8.29
CA LEU A 305 -5.90 6.60 7.44
C LEU A 305 -6.19 8.06 7.07
N ARG A 306 -6.34 8.31 5.77
CA ARG A 306 -6.81 9.59 5.22
C ARG A 306 -8.02 9.38 4.34
N ALA A 307 -8.92 10.36 4.34
CA ALA A 307 -10.11 10.32 3.49
C ALA A 307 -10.46 11.67 2.90
N ILE A 308 -11.03 11.61 1.69
CA ILE A 308 -11.64 12.73 0.98
C ILE A 308 -13.05 12.37 0.53
N LYS A 309 -13.87 13.39 0.37
CA LYS A 309 -15.19 13.31 -0.25
C LYS A 309 -15.20 14.14 -1.52
N LYS A 310 -15.68 13.56 -2.63
CA LYS A 310 -15.84 14.29 -3.91
C LYS A 310 -16.98 15.31 -3.81
N LEU A 311 -16.75 16.50 -4.36
CA LEU A 311 -17.71 17.60 -4.41
C LEU A 311 -18.61 17.50 -5.64
#